data_e41556f850ee77d726040c84aa6e023e
#
_entry.id   e41556f850ee77d726040c84aa6e023e
#
_cell.length_a   1.000
_cell.length_b   1.000
_cell.length_c   1.000
_cell.angle_alpha   90.00
_cell.angle_beta   90.00
_cell.angle_gamma   90.00
#
_symmetry.space_group_name_H-M   'P 1'
#
loop_
_entity.id
_entity.type
_entity.pdbx_description
1 polymer ?
#
loop_
_entity_poly.entity_id
_entity_poly.type
_entity_poly.pdbx_seq_one_letter_code
_entity_poly.pdbx_strand_id
1 'polypeptide(L)'
;TYKYDSFFQNSELSSDFNYSLLIDFDGKVNLNSFQGRGYTAEIIDEPGNVGYPEAIETVLGEPRAIIFRELETSSLLKVGGWNINLGNQNIWELDIFSLDSFINLSDLKLSPSKLSGTGEIFLGPNLEIESLSLSGNYEVTVPNDLSILVKGQAQVPDQWLNASVGNLNNPDKTYTVVIEIIDGSQVIFKDG
;
A
#
# COMPACT_ATOMS: atom_id res chain seq x y z
N THR A 1 -24.44 -24.37 -6.32
CA THR A 1 -23.86 -23.04 -6.51
C THR A 1 -23.04 -22.75 -5.26
N TYR A 2 -21.73 -22.80 -5.34
CA TYR A 2 -20.87 -22.38 -4.24
C TYR A 2 -20.95 -20.86 -4.16
N LYS A 3 -21.30 -20.34 -2.99
CA LYS A 3 -21.32 -18.93 -2.71
C LYS A 3 -19.93 -18.59 -2.13
N TYR A 4 -19.13 -17.84 -2.86
CA TYR A 4 -17.85 -17.34 -2.34
C TYR A 4 -18.09 -16.11 -1.48
N ASP A 5 -17.33 -16.00 -0.41
CA ASP A 5 -17.28 -14.76 0.34
C ASP A 5 -16.55 -13.73 -0.53
N SER A 6 -17.25 -12.67 -0.90
CA SER A 6 -16.70 -11.55 -1.65
C SER A 6 -16.28 -10.40 -0.75
N PHE A 7 -16.53 -10.53 0.55
CA PHE A 7 -16.27 -9.53 1.55
C PHE A 7 -15.66 -10.16 2.80
N PHE A 8 -14.54 -9.59 3.24
CA PHE A 8 -13.79 -9.99 4.42
C PHE A 8 -13.66 -8.80 5.35
N GLN A 9 -13.80 -9.03 6.64
CA GLN A 9 -13.59 -7.98 7.63
C GLN A 9 -13.12 -8.55 8.96
N ASN A 10 -12.31 -7.77 9.66
CA ASN A 10 -12.01 -7.98 11.06
C ASN A 10 -11.86 -6.61 11.75
N SER A 11 -12.81 -6.25 12.59
CA SER A 11 -12.83 -5.00 13.36
C SER A 11 -12.25 -5.15 14.78
N GLU A 12 -11.87 -6.36 15.18
CA GLU A 12 -11.41 -6.70 16.53
C GLU A 12 -9.90 -6.88 16.64
N LEU A 13 -9.14 -6.43 15.64
CA LEU A 13 -7.67 -6.49 15.71
C LEU A 13 -7.18 -5.70 16.91
N SER A 14 -6.37 -6.35 17.75
CA SER A 14 -5.78 -5.69 18.92
C SER A 14 -4.83 -4.57 18.51
N SER A 15 -4.79 -3.49 19.28
CA SER A 15 -3.77 -2.44 19.13
C SER A 15 -2.39 -2.85 19.67
N ASP A 16 -2.30 -4.00 20.34
CA ASP A 16 -1.06 -4.46 20.98
C ASP A 16 -0.11 -5.17 20.00
N PHE A 17 -0.56 -5.39 18.76
CA PHE A 17 0.20 -6.07 17.73
C PHE A 17 0.36 -5.21 16.48
N ASN A 18 1.48 -5.38 15.79
CA ASN A 18 1.67 -4.92 14.44
C ASN A 18 1.13 -5.97 13.46
N TYR A 19 0.59 -5.49 12.35
CA TYR A 19 0.01 -6.35 11.32
C TYR A 19 0.75 -6.14 9.99
N SER A 20 1.04 -7.24 9.30
CA SER A 20 1.60 -7.22 7.96
C SER A 20 0.52 -7.56 6.95
N LEU A 21 0.24 -6.64 6.02
CA LEU A 21 -0.66 -6.88 4.90
C LEU A 21 0.15 -7.35 3.70
N LEU A 22 -0.10 -8.58 3.29
CA LEU A 22 0.57 -9.20 2.15
C LEU A 22 -0.40 -9.39 1.00
N ILE A 23 -0.06 -8.83 -0.15
CA ILE A 23 -0.80 -8.98 -1.40
C ILE A 23 0.20 -9.24 -2.52
N ASP A 24 0.03 -10.35 -3.21
CA ASP A 24 0.76 -10.69 -4.45
C ASP A 24 -0.28 -10.98 -5.52
N PHE A 25 -0.58 -9.97 -6.34
CA PHE A 25 -1.72 -10.02 -7.22
C PHE A 25 -1.51 -9.23 -8.53
N ASP A 26 -1.68 -9.88 -9.66
CA ASP A 26 -1.51 -9.25 -10.99
C ASP A 26 -2.61 -8.25 -11.36
N GLY A 27 -3.72 -8.23 -10.63
CA GLY A 27 -4.87 -7.37 -10.91
C GLY A 27 -4.84 -6.04 -10.15
N LYS A 28 -6.02 -5.45 -10.04
CA LYS A 28 -6.21 -4.15 -9.42
C LYS A 28 -6.23 -4.22 -7.89
N VAL A 29 -5.49 -3.33 -7.23
CA VAL A 29 -5.52 -3.16 -5.78
C VAL A 29 -5.82 -1.70 -5.44
N ASN A 30 -6.96 -1.45 -4.81
CA ASN A 30 -7.29 -0.16 -4.21
C ASN A 30 -7.14 -0.27 -2.70
N LEU A 31 -6.31 0.59 -2.10
CA LEU A 31 -6.12 0.64 -0.66
C LEU A 31 -6.44 2.03 -0.14
N ASN A 32 -7.24 2.08 0.92
CA ASN A 32 -7.60 3.29 1.63
C ASN A 32 -7.53 3.07 3.15
N SER A 33 -7.66 4.14 3.92
CA SER A 33 -7.80 4.09 5.37
C SER A 33 -9.22 4.38 5.82
N PHE A 34 -9.53 3.98 7.05
CA PHE A 34 -10.74 4.42 7.76
C PHE A 34 -10.42 4.67 9.24
N GLN A 35 -11.27 5.46 9.87
CA GLN A 35 -11.13 5.72 11.31
C GLN A 35 -11.64 4.52 12.11
N GLY A 36 -10.72 3.78 12.72
CA GLY A 36 -11.05 2.61 13.51
C GLY A 36 -9.93 1.58 13.55
N ARG A 37 -10.28 0.37 13.95
CA ARG A 37 -9.39 -0.80 14.00
C ARG A 37 -9.76 -1.82 12.95
N GLY A 38 -8.79 -2.65 12.61
CA GLY A 38 -9.01 -3.77 11.73
C GLY A 38 -8.98 -3.41 10.26
N TYR A 39 -9.64 -4.19 9.45
CA TYR A 39 -9.70 -4.03 8.01
C TYR A 39 -11.06 -4.43 7.44
N THR A 40 -11.34 -3.94 6.25
CA THR A 40 -12.31 -4.51 5.33
C THR A 40 -11.65 -4.78 4.00
N ALA A 41 -12.02 -5.87 3.35
CA ALA A 41 -11.58 -6.19 2.01
C ALA A 41 -12.76 -6.73 1.19
N GLU A 42 -12.92 -6.21 0.00
CA GLU A 42 -13.95 -6.60 -0.96
C GLU A 42 -13.31 -6.90 -2.30
N ILE A 43 -13.75 -7.97 -2.95
CA ILE A 43 -13.28 -8.25 -4.31
C ILE A 43 -13.94 -7.32 -5.32
N ILE A 44 -13.17 -6.94 -6.34
CA ILE A 44 -13.69 -6.27 -7.52
C ILE A 44 -14.07 -7.36 -8.51
N ASP A 45 -15.38 -7.53 -8.74
CA ASP A 45 -15.88 -8.49 -9.71
C ASP A 45 -15.80 -7.92 -11.13
N GLU A 46 -15.24 -8.68 -12.06
CA GLU A 46 -15.43 -8.46 -13.48
C GLU A 46 -16.57 -9.34 -13.99
N PRO A 47 -17.48 -8.82 -14.83
CA PRO A 47 -18.57 -9.61 -15.37
C PRO A 47 -18.08 -10.89 -16.07
N GLY A 48 -18.45 -12.05 -15.54
CA GLY A 48 -18.07 -13.34 -16.07
C GLY A 48 -16.84 -14.01 -15.44
N ASN A 49 -16.10 -13.30 -14.62
CA ASN A 49 -14.94 -13.83 -13.87
C ASN A 49 -15.27 -13.87 -12.38
N VAL A 50 -15.36 -15.04 -11.82
CA VAL A 50 -15.45 -15.21 -10.37
C VAL A 50 -14.26 -16.07 -9.95
N GLY A 51 -13.23 -15.44 -9.41
CA GLY A 51 -12.11 -16.13 -8.78
C GLY A 51 -12.49 -16.73 -7.43
N TYR A 52 -11.52 -17.35 -6.78
CA TYR A 52 -11.69 -17.91 -5.43
C TYR A 52 -10.87 -17.09 -4.43
N PRO A 53 -11.42 -15.94 -3.96
CA PRO A 53 -10.71 -15.08 -3.02
C PRO A 53 -10.58 -15.78 -1.67
N GLU A 54 -9.45 -15.57 -1.03
CA GLU A 54 -9.17 -16.07 0.32
C GLU A 54 -8.49 -14.97 1.15
N ALA A 55 -8.92 -14.83 2.40
CA ALA A 55 -8.25 -14.03 3.41
C ALA A 55 -7.71 -14.95 4.50
N ILE A 56 -6.41 -14.88 4.76
CA ILE A 56 -5.74 -15.68 5.78
C ILE A 56 -5.20 -14.75 6.85
N GLU A 57 -5.59 -14.97 8.11
CA GLU A 57 -5.02 -14.29 9.25
C GLU A 57 -4.13 -15.25 10.05
N THR A 58 -2.88 -14.85 10.28
CA THR A 58 -2.02 -15.62 11.18
C THR A 58 -2.21 -15.16 12.62
N VAL A 59 -2.31 -16.11 13.54
CA VAL A 59 -2.43 -15.83 14.98
C VAL A 59 -1.09 -15.88 15.71
N LEU A 60 -0.03 -16.30 15.02
CA LEU A 60 1.32 -16.45 15.54
C LEU A 60 2.30 -15.58 14.76
N GLY A 61 3.31 -15.09 15.45
CA GLY A 61 4.34 -14.22 14.87
C GLY A 61 4.13 -12.74 15.15
N GLU A 62 5.17 -11.96 14.91
CA GLU A 62 5.15 -10.50 14.90
C GLU A 62 5.99 -10.00 13.73
N PRO A 63 5.40 -9.22 12.82
CA PRO A 63 3.98 -8.84 12.74
C PRO A 63 3.05 -10.04 12.45
N ARG A 64 1.76 -9.92 12.81
CA ARG A 64 0.74 -10.89 12.42
C ARG A 64 0.36 -10.66 10.97
N ALA A 65 0.42 -11.70 10.14
CA ALA A 65 0.16 -11.55 8.72
C ALA A 65 -1.34 -11.64 8.40
N ILE A 66 -1.78 -10.75 7.53
CA ILE A 66 -3.07 -10.78 6.85
C ILE A 66 -2.77 -10.87 5.36
N ILE A 67 -3.19 -11.99 4.75
CA ILE A 67 -2.85 -12.33 3.38
C ILE A 67 -4.13 -12.36 2.57
N PHE A 68 -4.23 -11.50 1.55
CA PHE A 68 -5.27 -11.59 0.54
C PHE A 68 -4.72 -12.21 -0.71
N ARG A 69 -5.33 -13.28 -1.14
CA ARG A 69 -4.90 -14.04 -2.33
C ARG A 69 -6.08 -14.67 -3.05
N GLU A 70 -5.80 -15.15 -4.23
CA GLU A 70 -6.70 -15.98 -5.01
C GLU A 70 -6.18 -17.41 -5.00
N LEU A 71 -7.06 -18.37 -4.73
CA LEU A 71 -6.73 -19.78 -4.90
C LEU A 71 -6.68 -20.12 -6.39
N GLU A 72 -5.55 -20.57 -6.87
CA GLU A 72 -5.35 -21.02 -8.25
C GLU A 72 -6.13 -22.31 -8.52
N THR A 73 -7.38 -22.18 -8.91
CA THR A 73 -8.20 -23.35 -9.29
C THR A 73 -8.47 -23.44 -10.79
N SER A 74 -8.31 -22.34 -11.51
CA SER A 74 -8.49 -22.28 -12.97
C SER A 74 -7.94 -20.96 -13.53
N SER A 75 -7.23 -21.03 -14.65
CA SER A 75 -6.76 -19.86 -15.39
C SER A 75 -7.88 -19.02 -16.03
N LEU A 76 -9.13 -19.48 -15.96
CA LEU A 76 -10.29 -18.84 -16.59
C LEU A 76 -11.16 -18.05 -15.60
N LEU A 77 -10.95 -18.26 -14.29
CA LEU A 77 -11.71 -17.60 -13.23
C LEU A 77 -10.75 -16.83 -12.36
N LYS A 78 -10.72 -15.52 -12.49
CA LYS A 78 -9.85 -14.64 -11.70
C LYS A 78 -10.69 -13.56 -11.00
N VAL A 79 -10.26 -13.18 -9.82
CA VAL A 79 -10.74 -11.97 -9.16
C VAL A 79 -10.28 -10.77 -9.98
N GLY A 80 -11.12 -9.78 -10.22
CA GLY A 80 -10.76 -8.55 -10.95
C GLY A 80 -9.84 -7.64 -10.14
N GLY A 81 -9.95 -7.68 -8.83
CA GLY A 81 -9.11 -6.89 -7.92
C GLY A 81 -9.61 -6.92 -6.48
N TRP A 82 -8.94 -6.11 -5.66
CA TRP A 82 -9.24 -5.93 -4.25
C TRP A 82 -9.47 -4.46 -3.89
N ASN A 83 -10.58 -4.19 -3.18
CA ASN A 83 -10.80 -2.93 -2.46
C ASN A 83 -10.53 -3.17 -0.98
N ILE A 84 -9.49 -2.54 -0.43
CA ILE A 84 -9.04 -2.77 0.94
C ILE A 84 -9.09 -1.46 1.70
N ASN A 85 -9.65 -1.51 2.91
CA ASN A 85 -9.60 -0.39 3.83
C ASN A 85 -8.94 -0.84 5.13
N LEU A 86 -7.97 -0.07 5.61
CA LEU A 86 -7.21 -0.35 6.82
C LEU A 86 -7.57 0.64 7.93
N GLY A 87 -7.77 0.12 9.14
CA GLY A 87 -8.04 0.94 10.31
C GLY A 87 -6.78 1.70 10.75
N ASN A 88 -6.92 3.02 10.95
CA ASN A 88 -5.82 3.91 11.33
C ASN A 88 -5.39 3.81 12.81
N GLN A 89 -6.08 3.00 13.60
CA GLN A 89 -5.70 2.73 15.00
C GLN A 89 -4.77 1.51 15.14
N ASN A 90 -4.51 0.79 14.05
CA ASN A 90 -3.51 -0.28 14.02
C ASN A 90 -2.23 0.22 13.34
N ILE A 91 -1.12 -0.46 13.63
CA ILE A 91 0.15 -0.27 12.92
C ILE A 91 0.27 -1.37 11.87
N TRP A 92 0.50 -0.96 10.63
CA TRP A 92 0.57 -1.85 9.48
C TRP A 92 1.97 -1.89 8.88
N GLU A 93 2.37 -3.03 8.39
CA GLU A 93 3.46 -3.22 7.44
C GLU A 93 2.83 -3.63 6.12
N LEU A 94 3.15 -2.94 5.04
CA LEU A 94 2.63 -3.25 3.72
C LEU A 94 3.69 -3.97 2.89
N ASP A 95 3.36 -5.14 2.36
CA ASP A 95 4.12 -5.81 1.30
C ASP A 95 3.14 -6.14 0.17
N ILE A 96 3.06 -5.20 -0.78
CA ILE A 96 2.05 -5.25 -1.84
C ILE A 96 2.74 -5.31 -3.20
N PHE A 97 2.42 -6.35 -3.98
CA PHE A 97 2.66 -6.40 -5.41
C PHE A 97 1.33 -6.27 -6.16
N SER A 98 1.26 -5.36 -7.14
CA SER A 98 0.10 -5.18 -8.01
C SER A 98 0.51 -4.52 -9.33
N LEU A 99 -0.09 -4.92 -10.44
CA LEU A 99 0.14 -4.30 -11.75
C LEU A 99 -0.79 -3.12 -12.07
N ASP A 100 -1.80 -2.88 -11.23
CA ASP A 100 -2.71 -1.74 -11.29
C ASP A 100 -3.15 -1.37 -9.88
N SER A 101 -2.48 -0.40 -9.26
CA SER A 101 -2.78 -0.03 -7.88
C SER A 101 -3.15 1.44 -7.72
N PHE A 102 -4.09 1.69 -6.81
CA PHE A 102 -4.34 3.01 -6.23
C PHE A 102 -4.23 2.90 -4.71
N ILE A 103 -3.16 3.47 -4.15
CA ILE A 103 -2.80 3.31 -2.75
C ILE A 103 -2.84 4.68 -2.06
N ASN A 104 -3.85 4.89 -1.23
CA ASN A 104 -4.00 6.07 -0.40
C ASN A 104 -3.55 5.76 1.04
N LEU A 105 -2.46 6.38 1.47
CA LEU A 105 -1.84 6.16 2.77
C LEU A 105 -2.25 7.20 3.83
N SER A 106 -3.21 8.07 3.53
CA SER A 106 -3.69 9.09 4.48
C SER A 106 -4.06 8.48 5.82
N ASP A 107 -3.68 9.15 6.90
CA ASP A 107 -4.00 8.79 8.28
C ASP A 107 -3.49 7.42 8.77
N LEU A 108 -2.72 6.71 7.97
CA LEU A 108 -2.18 5.40 8.35
C LEU A 108 -0.91 5.53 9.20
N LYS A 109 -0.73 4.54 10.09
CA LYS A 109 0.50 4.30 10.84
C LYS A 109 1.15 3.05 10.27
N LEU A 110 2.32 3.25 9.68
CA LEU A 110 3.02 2.18 8.98
C LEU A 110 4.39 1.92 9.60
N SER A 111 4.72 0.65 9.79
CA SER A 111 6.10 0.17 9.87
C SER A 111 6.77 0.28 8.49
N PRO A 112 8.10 0.12 8.38
CA PRO A 112 8.76 0.10 7.09
C PRO A 112 8.05 -0.84 6.11
N SER A 113 7.66 -0.29 4.96
CA SER A 113 6.75 -0.95 4.03
C SER A 113 7.32 -0.99 2.61
N LYS A 114 6.79 -1.90 1.78
CA LYS A 114 7.24 -2.12 0.41
C LYS A 114 6.05 -2.20 -0.54
N LEU A 115 6.15 -1.45 -1.64
CA LEU A 115 5.20 -1.51 -2.73
C LEU A 115 5.93 -1.86 -4.03
N SER A 116 5.39 -2.81 -4.77
CA SER A 116 6.00 -3.30 -6.02
C SER A 116 4.96 -3.37 -7.12
N GLY A 117 5.38 -3.12 -8.37
CA GLY A 117 4.51 -3.19 -9.54
C GLY A 117 4.22 -1.85 -10.18
N THR A 118 2.95 -1.48 -10.36
CA THR A 118 2.57 -0.26 -11.09
C THR A 118 1.34 0.38 -10.47
N GLY A 119 1.31 1.71 -10.43
CA GLY A 119 0.11 2.41 -9.96
C GLY A 119 0.34 3.83 -9.48
N GLU A 120 -0.64 4.32 -8.75
CA GLU A 120 -0.67 5.64 -8.15
C GLU A 120 -0.62 5.51 -6.61
N ILE A 121 0.20 6.34 -5.99
CA ILE A 121 0.33 6.41 -4.54
C ILE A 121 0.04 7.84 -4.09
N PHE A 122 -0.89 8.00 -3.18
CA PHE A 122 -1.13 9.24 -2.46
C PHE A 122 -0.63 9.08 -1.02
N LEU A 123 0.42 9.79 -0.65
CA LEU A 123 0.99 9.69 0.70
C LEU A 123 0.01 10.23 1.76
N GLY A 124 -0.70 11.31 1.41
CA GLY A 124 -1.79 11.85 2.21
C GLY A 124 -1.36 12.53 3.52
N PRO A 125 -2.30 13.27 4.14
CA PRO A 125 -2.07 13.89 5.43
C PRO A 125 -1.97 12.85 6.55
N ASN A 126 -1.31 13.23 7.65
CA ASN A 126 -1.17 12.44 8.88
C ASN A 126 -0.57 11.04 8.69
N LEU A 127 0.14 10.80 7.59
CA LEU A 127 0.89 9.55 7.39
C LEU A 127 2.05 9.48 8.39
N GLU A 128 2.08 8.42 9.18
CA GLU A 128 3.19 8.09 10.06
C GLU A 128 3.92 6.86 9.50
N ILE A 129 5.11 7.06 8.93
CA ILE A 129 5.96 5.97 8.40
C ILE A 129 7.42 6.41 8.43
N GLU A 130 8.32 5.51 8.79
CA GLU A 130 9.75 5.77 8.77
C GLU A 130 10.34 5.64 7.35
N SER A 131 10.00 4.56 6.66
CA SER A 131 10.49 4.31 5.31
C SER A 131 9.50 3.55 4.44
N LEU A 132 9.53 3.88 3.14
CA LEU A 132 8.75 3.21 2.10
C LEU A 132 9.65 2.87 0.93
N SER A 133 9.71 1.59 0.57
CA SER A 133 10.46 1.12 -0.61
C SER A 133 9.53 0.96 -1.80
N LEU A 134 9.92 1.52 -2.95
CA LEU A 134 9.17 1.45 -4.20
C LEU A 134 9.96 0.70 -5.27
N SER A 135 9.33 -0.31 -5.87
CA SER A 135 9.90 -1.10 -6.96
C SER A 135 8.92 -1.20 -8.13
N GLY A 136 9.23 -0.60 -9.26
CA GLY A 136 8.39 -0.62 -10.46
C GLY A 136 8.02 0.78 -10.97
N ASN A 137 6.78 0.95 -11.45
CA ASN A 137 6.35 2.18 -12.12
C ASN A 137 5.26 2.87 -11.30
N TYR A 138 5.62 3.96 -10.64
CA TYR A 138 4.68 4.68 -9.77
C TYR A 138 4.61 6.18 -10.04
N GLU A 139 3.40 6.71 -9.91
CA GLU A 139 3.16 8.14 -9.74
C GLU A 139 2.84 8.40 -8.27
N VAL A 140 3.63 9.25 -7.60
CA VAL A 140 3.52 9.50 -6.16
C VAL A 140 3.15 10.94 -5.91
N THR A 141 1.98 11.17 -5.33
CA THR A 141 1.54 12.50 -4.91
C THR A 141 1.90 12.74 -3.45
N VAL A 142 2.61 13.84 -3.20
CA VAL A 142 3.11 14.24 -1.88
C VAL A 142 2.37 15.48 -1.41
N PRO A 143 1.62 15.43 -0.30
CA PRO A 143 0.95 16.62 0.23
C PRO A 143 1.94 17.65 0.77
N ASN A 144 1.57 18.92 0.72
CA ASN A 144 2.44 20.04 1.10
C ASN A 144 2.86 20.06 2.58
N ASP A 145 2.11 19.40 3.44
CA ASP A 145 2.39 19.31 4.88
C ASP A 145 3.35 18.18 5.24
N LEU A 146 3.59 17.22 4.31
CA LEU A 146 4.51 16.12 4.50
C LEU A 146 5.92 16.48 3.99
N SER A 147 6.95 16.18 4.77
CA SER A 147 8.35 16.36 4.38
C SER A 147 9.00 14.99 4.14
N ILE A 148 9.47 14.75 2.92
CA ILE A 148 10.05 13.48 2.51
C ILE A 148 11.48 13.65 1.99
N LEU A 149 12.25 12.57 2.11
CA LEU A 149 13.55 12.40 1.49
C LEU A 149 13.48 11.25 0.49
N VAL A 150 13.68 11.53 -0.79
CA VAL A 150 13.71 10.52 -1.86
C VAL A 150 15.14 10.09 -2.12
N LYS A 151 15.43 8.80 -1.94
CA LYS A 151 16.70 8.16 -2.27
C LYS A 151 16.54 7.27 -3.49
N GLY A 152 17.53 7.27 -4.39
CA GLY A 152 17.48 6.55 -5.66
C GLY A 152 17.10 7.43 -6.84
N GLN A 153 16.89 6.82 -8.01
CA GLN A 153 16.56 7.53 -9.24
C GLN A 153 15.06 7.71 -9.38
N ALA A 154 14.60 8.97 -9.44
CA ALA A 154 13.21 9.32 -9.65
C ALA A 154 13.09 10.65 -10.40
N GLN A 155 11.93 10.88 -11.02
CA GLN A 155 11.58 12.21 -11.49
C GLN A 155 10.92 12.98 -10.34
N VAL A 156 11.46 14.14 -10.03
CA VAL A 156 10.95 15.00 -8.96
C VAL A 156 10.64 16.39 -9.53
N PRO A 157 9.72 17.17 -8.91
CA PRO A 157 9.49 18.56 -9.27
C PRO A 157 10.77 19.41 -9.20
N ASP A 158 10.93 20.36 -10.13
CA ASP A 158 12.16 21.17 -10.26
C ASP A 158 12.51 21.99 -9.01
N GLN A 159 11.51 22.30 -8.20
CA GLN A 159 11.68 23.06 -6.95
C GLN A 159 12.25 22.23 -5.80
N TRP A 160 12.32 20.91 -5.93
CA TRP A 160 12.86 20.05 -4.86
C TRP A 160 14.38 20.19 -4.78
N LEU A 161 14.89 20.24 -3.54
CA LEU A 161 16.31 20.38 -3.31
C LEU A 161 17.04 19.05 -3.58
N ASN A 162 17.99 19.08 -4.49
CA ASN A 162 18.90 17.97 -4.71
C ASN A 162 20.07 18.05 -3.71
N ALA A 163 20.03 17.21 -2.69
CA ALA A 163 21.04 17.10 -1.66
C ALA A 163 21.93 15.85 -1.86
N SER A 164 23.04 15.78 -1.14
CA SER A 164 23.98 14.64 -1.23
C SER A 164 23.39 13.28 -0.84
N VAL A 165 22.31 13.27 -0.11
CA VAL A 165 21.62 12.05 0.38
C VAL A 165 20.34 11.72 -0.40
N GLY A 166 19.91 12.58 -1.34
CA GLY A 166 18.69 12.40 -2.13
C GLY A 166 17.98 13.72 -2.37
N ASN A 167 16.71 13.64 -2.81
CA ASN A 167 15.89 14.81 -3.08
C ASN A 167 14.95 15.10 -1.91
N LEU A 168 14.89 16.36 -1.48
CA LEU A 168 14.02 16.87 -0.44
C LEU A 168 12.90 17.71 -1.06
N ASN A 169 11.65 17.40 -0.77
CA ASN A 169 10.51 18.19 -1.24
C ASN A 169 10.37 19.50 -0.44
N ASN A 170 10.77 19.51 0.81
CA ASN A 170 10.71 20.67 1.68
C ASN A 170 12.03 20.86 2.45
N PRO A 171 12.96 21.67 1.93
CA PRO A 171 14.29 21.84 2.54
C PRO A 171 14.25 22.56 3.89
N ASP A 172 13.19 23.30 4.17
CA ASP A 172 13.04 24.06 5.42
C ASP A 172 12.51 23.22 6.59
N LYS A 173 12.11 21.98 6.32
CA LYS A 173 11.61 21.05 7.32
C LYS A 173 12.52 19.83 7.47
N THR A 174 12.58 19.29 8.67
CA THR A 174 13.16 17.97 8.88
C THR A 174 12.25 16.94 8.18
N TYR A 175 12.81 16.11 7.32
CA TYR A 175 12.04 15.04 6.69
C TYR A 175 11.61 14.00 7.73
N THR A 176 10.41 13.48 7.57
CA THR A 176 9.82 12.46 8.45
C THR A 176 9.69 11.11 7.78
N VAL A 177 9.71 11.10 6.45
CA VAL A 177 9.57 9.89 5.63
C VAL A 177 10.75 9.75 4.68
N VAL A 178 11.32 8.57 4.62
CA VAL A 178 12.32 8.18 3.62
C VAL A 178 11.66 7.32 2.55
N ILE A 179 11.71 7.76 1.29
CA ILE A 179 11.24 6.96 0.14
C ILE A 179 12.47 6.40 -0.57
N GLU A 180 12.59 5.08 -0.60
CA GLU A 180 13.69 4.38 -1.27
C GLU A 180 13.22 3.83 -2.62
N ILE A 181 13.85 4.27 -3.70
CA ILE A 181 13.55 3.80 -5.05
C ILE A 181 14.53 2.71 -5.41
N ILE A 182 14.02 1.53 -5.69
CA ILE A 182 14.81 0.36 -6.08
C ILE A 182 15.28 0.52 -7.54
N ASP A 183 16.52 0.14 -7.79
CA ASP A 183 17.15 0.25 -9.12
C ASP A 183 16.30 -0.37 -10.22
N GLY A 184 16.19 0.34 -11.35
CA GLY A 184 15.38 -0.05 -12.50
C GLY A 184 13.91 0.39 -12.41
N SER A 185 13.49 1.02 -11.33
CA SER A 185 12.14 1.57 -11.18
C SER A 185 11.97 2.90 -11.91
N GLN A 186 10.74 3.22 -12.30
CA GLN A 186 10.34 4.50 -12.87
C GLN A 186 9.33 5.16 -11.95
N VAL A 187 9.78 6.09 -11.15
CA VAL A 187 8.93 6.78 -10.17
C VAL A 187 8.90 8.28 -10.46
N ILE A 188 7.69 8.82 -10.51
CA ILE A 188 7.43 10.25 -10.76
C ILE A 188 6.75 10.82 -9.53
N PHE A 189 7.36 11.81 -8.91
CA PHE A 189 6.79 12.54 -7.79
C PHE A 189 6.06 13.80 -8.27
N LYS A 190 4.95 14.12 -7.61
CA LYS A 190 4.16 15.34 -7.83
C LYS A 190 3.84 16.00 -6.49
N ASP A 191 3.80 17.31 -6.48
CA ASP A 191 3.24 18.06 -5.35
C ASP A 191 1.70 17.97 -5.38
N GLY A 192 1.09 17.74 -4.21
CA GLY A 192 -0.36 17.61 -4.03
C GLY A 192 -1.03 18.90 -3.57
#